data_78209af276fb0c37cab69c828f862d64
#
_entry.id   78209af276fb0c37cab69c828f862d64
#
_cell.length_a   1.000
_cell.length_b   1.000
_cell.length_c   1.000
_cell.angle_alpha   90.00
_cell.angle_beta   90.00
_cell.angle_gamma   90.00
#
_symmetry.space_group_name_H-M   'P 1'
#
loop_
_entity.id
_entity.type
_entity.pdbx_description
1 polymer ?
#
loop_
_entity_poly.entity_id
_entity_poly.type
_entity_poly.pdbx_seq_one_letter_code
_entity_poly.pdbx_strand_id
1 'polypeptide(L)'
;MREALKVWVRKEEEIEEAIINGEEVEVVESDFGANEFLLDFLKESGLWDIITQMVPVVKKDNGYPSKIILGTLVMKELLSIGKLSGMGKITRDGKLMADIGFNIERITKAKKKDKGVIDLGTVRNHLKRIPREESEKALYHHLGLLRKKRWVRGQEYVADAVKLEVPYGETFEGRGRVWDKEKKKLIYGYKLELLMNVTSTGRLRFIGAALGAINVDERVLLSKIFQRIERYLGKGKVKEIIETLTLDRGYWGAHFLWKLKHIWGVDFITLARDDDLHLVEATELYLEGINPSFEDKWITVKKEGREERKKIRVAGINRLPLRKYSKQGKYQDWGEVNVVVVLDEDKEGKIRRRIYVTSLNAEEHPFRIYQLYKDRWVIENQGIRYLSQRWNLRDLAGRTLNSIQARIFSVLMLYNAVKILEMKYEGKMEKLEKKMRERGELSYLSGARLIVYGRERYYGVFSGVEYANLVAQYTAKRKSQEIAKELEKILLQKESKKKIAEFIKRLREE
;
A
#
# COMPACT_ATOMS: atom_id res chain seq x y z
N MET A 1 27.99 5.11 -26.56
CA MET A 1 28.06 6.39 -25.80
C MET A 1 26.82 6.50 -24.95
N ARG A 2 26.97 6.44 -23.62
CA ARG A 2 25.85 6.69 -22.69
C ARG A 2 25.57 8.18 -22.73
N GLU A 3 24.59 8.65 -23.50
CA GLU A 3 24.03 9.97 -23.24
C GLU A 3 23.53 9.94 -21.78
N ALA A 4 24.20 10.67 -20.92
CA ALA A 4 23.74 10.91 -19.57
C ALA A 4 22.28 11.38 -19.67
N LEU A 5 21.39 10.76 -18.91
CA LEU A 5 20.01 11.23 -18.79
C LEU A 5 20.06 12.68 -18.36
N LYS A 6 19.67 13.59 -19.25
CA LYS A 6 19.59 15.01 -18.89
C LYS A 6 18.49 15.13 -17.85
N VAL A 7 18.87 15.46 -16.62
CA VAL A 7 17.92 15.62 -15.52
C VAL A 7 17.29 17.00 -15.64
N TRP A 8 15.97 17.02 -15.78
CA TRP A 8 15.19 18.24 -15.64
C TRP A 8 14.89 18.48 -14.16
N VAL A 9 15.02 19.71 -13.71
CA VAL A 9 14.82 20.10 -12.32
C VAL A 9 13.48 20.82 -12.21
N ARG A 10 12.64 20.41 -11.27
CA ARG A 10 11.39 21.07 -10.97
C ARG A 10 11.69 22.37 -10.21
N LYS A 11 11.32 23.49 -10.80
CA LYS A 11 11.41 24.83 -10.24
C LYS A 11 10.25 25.67 -10.73
N GLU A 12 9.15 25.63 -10.03
CA GLU A 12 7.90 26.30 -10.41
C GLU A 12 8.08 27.80 -10.46
N GLU A 13 8.73 28.40 -9.47
CA GLU A 13 8.97 29.85 -9.39
C GLU A 13 9.69 30.38 -10.64
N GLU A 14 10.72 29.69 -11.09
CA GLU A 14 11.49 30.07 -12.31
C GLU A 14 10.63 29.97 -13.57
N ILE A 15 9.73 29.00 -13.63
CA ILE A 15 8.80 28.83 -14.75
C ILE A 15 7.67 29.85 -14.70
N GLU A 16 7.17 30.18 -13.51
CA GLU A 16 6.18 31.25 -13.31
C GLU A 16 6.74 32.59 -13.81
N GLU A 17 7.97 32.93 -13.43
CA GLU A 17 8.65 34.13 -13.91
C GLU A 17 8.81 34.12 -15.43
N ALA A 18 9.25 32.99 -16.01
CA ALA A 18 9.40 32.83 -17.46
C ALA A 18 8.06 33.09 -18.21
N ILE A 19 6.95 32.53 -17.70
CA ILE A 19 5.61 32.73 -18.25
C ILE A 19 5.21 34.22 -18.17
N ILE A 20 5.35 34.81 -16.98
CA ILE A 20 4.97 36.22 -16.75
C ILE A 20 5.84 37.20 -17.58
N ASN A 21 7.07 36.85 -17.87
CA ASN A 21 7.98 37.63 -18.68
C ASN A 21 7.80 37.38 -20.19
N GLY A 22 6.96 36.40 -20.58
CA GLY A 22 6.71 36.07 -21.98
C GLY A 22 7.85 35.34 -22.67
N GLU A 23 8.65 34.60 -21.90
CA GLU A 23 9.69 33.73 -22.44
C GLU A 23 9.07 32.53 -23.15
N GLU A 24 9.81 31.99 -24.11
CA GLU A 24 9.36 30.83 -24.85
C GLU A 24 9.37 29.59 -23.93
N VAL A 25 8.19 29.01 -23.71
CA VAL A 25 7.99 27.82 -22.89
C VAL A 25 7.28 26.72 -23.70
N GLU A 26 7.65 25.48 -23.47
CA GLU A 26 6.95 24.32 -24.06
C GLU A 26 5.93 23.80 -23.05
N VAL A 27 4.68 23.64 -23.49
CA VAL A 27 3.58 23.13 -22.63
C VAL A 27 3.19 21.74 -23.06
N VAL A 28 3.14 20.80 -22.12
CA VAL A 28 2.70 19.42 -22.33
C VAL A 28 1.56 19.10 -21.37
N GLU A 29 0.47 18.60 -21.90
CA GLU A 29 -0.67 18.17 -21.11
C GLU A 29 -0.45 16.75 -20.52
N SER A 30 -0.81 16.55 -19.27
CA SER A 30 -0.77 15.27 -18.59
C SER A 30 -2.12 14.98 -17.93
N ASP A 31 -2.65 13.79 -18.18
CA ASP A 31 -3.91 13.32 -17.57
C ASP A 31 -3.74 12.90 -16.09
N PHE A 32 -2.51 12.90 -15.58
CA PHE A 32 -2.18 12.37 -14.27
C PHE A 32 -1.61 13.45 -13.33
N GLY A 33 -2.47 14.07 -12.57
CA GLY A 33 -2.14 15.30 -11.86
C GLY A 33 -1.38 15.17 -10.57
N ALA A 34 -1.91 14.94 -9.43
CA ALA A 34 -1.31 15.16 -8.11
C ALA A 34 -0.30 14.10 -7.64
N ASN A 35 0.29 13.34 -8.54
CA ASN A 35 1.27 12.29 -8.20
C ASN A 35 2.64 12.83 -7.77
N GLU A 36 2.98 14.09 -8.09
CA GLU A 36 4.24 14.72 -7.65
C GLU A 36 4.39 14.65 -6.14
N PHE A 37 3.34 15.05 -5.46
CA PHE A 37 3.34 15.10 -4.00
C PHE A 37 3.65 13.75 -3.36
N LEU A 38 3.11 12.65 -3.93
CA LEU A 38 3.44 11.32 -3.50
C LEU A 38 4.83 10.88 -3.93
N LEU A 39 5.27 11.24 -5.14
CA LEU A 39 6.62 10.94 -5.61
C LEU A 39 7.69 11.67 -4.81
N ASP A 40 7.48 12.94 -4.50
CA ASP A 40 8.38 13.71 -3.66
C ASP A 40 8.47 13.08 -2.26
N PHE A 41 7.34 12.72 -1.67
CA PHE A 41 7.33 11.97 -0.41
C PHE A 41 8.09 10.63 -0.51
N LEU A 42 7.90 9.86 -1.59
CA LEU A 42 8.63 8.60 -1.80
C LEU A 42 10.14 8.83 -1.91
N LYS A 43 10.57 9.87 -2.63
CA LYS A 43 11.97 10.25 -2.80
C LYS A 43 12.60 10.75 -1.50
N GLU A 44 11.99 11.72 -0.84
CA GLU A 44 12.47 12.32 0.41
C GLU A 44 12.50 11.31 1.56
N SER A 45 11.56 10.40 1.59
CA SER A 45 11.49 9.35 2.61
C SER A 45 12.53 8.24 2.42
N GLY A 46 13.11 8.10 1.23
CA GLY A 46 13.98 6.99 0.84
C GLY A 46 13.23 5.74 0.37
N LEU A 47 11.90 5.77 0.36
CA LEU A 47 11.08 4.64 -0.10
C LEU A 47 11.22 4.38 -1.60
N TRP A 48 11.36 5.46 -2.38
CA TRP A 48 11.59 5.36 -3.82
C TRP A 48 12.82 4.52 -4.15
N ASP A 49 13.93 4.80 -3.49
CA ASP A 49 15.19 4.09 -3.75
C ASP A 49 15.07 2.61 -3.37
N ILE A 50 14.43 2.27 -2.25
CA ILE A 50 14.21 0.88 -1.85
C ILE A 50 13.41 0.12 -2.91
N ILE A 51 12.31 0.68 -3.41
CA ILE A 51 11.45 0.01 -4.40
C ILE A 51 12.17 -0.10 -5.75
N THR A 52 12.90 0.92 -6.16
CA THR A 52 13.52 1.00 -7.49
C THR A 52 14.90 0.38 -7.58
N GLN A 53 15.48 -0.10 -6.47
CA GLN A 53 16.78 -0.78 -6.41
C GLN A 53 16.73 -2.30 -6.67
N MET A 54 15.56 -2.88 -6.87
CA MET A 54 15.45 -4.29 -7.26
C MET A 54 16.12 -4.51 -8.63
N VAL A 55 17.29 -5.12 -8.64
CA VAL A 55 18.13 -5.22 -9.86
C VAL A 55 18.09 -6.63 -10.43
N PRO A 56 17.94 -6.81 -11.75
CA PRO A 56 18.07 -8.10 -12.39
C PRO A 56 19.53 -8.59 -12.39
N VAL A 57 19.73 -9.92 -12.32
CA VAL A 57 21.08 -10.54 -12.28
C VAL A 57 21.89 -10.20 -13.53
N VAL A 58 21.25 -10.14 -14.69
CA VAL A 58 21.90 -9.82 -15.97
C VAL A 58 21.20 -8.65 -16.62
N LYS A 59 21.96 -7.59 -16.87
CA LYS A 59 21.49 -6.39 -17.55
C LYS A 59 22.24 -6.22 -18.85
N LYS A 60 21.54 -5.97 -19.94
CA LYS A 60 22.19 -5.54 -21.19
C LYS A 60 22.79 -4.15 -21.01
N ASP A 61 24.00 -3.92 -21.47
CA ASP A 61 24.71 -2.64 -21.30
C ASP A 61 23.96 -1.45 -21.89
N ASN A 62 23.15 -1.66 -22.91
CA ASN A 62 22.32 -0.63 -23.57
C ASN A 62 20.86 -0.62 -23.10
N GLY A 63 20.53 -1.28 -21.99
CA GLY A 63 19.16 -1.33 -21.46
C GLY A 63 18.78 -0.08 -20.67
N TYR A 64 17.48 0.16 -20.51
CA TYR A 64 16.98 1.20 -19.61
C TYR A 64 17.44 0.95 -18.17
N PRO A 65 17.78 1.98 -17.41
CA PRO A 65 18.07 1.83 -15.97
C PRO A 65 16.93 1.14 -15.23
N SER A 66 17.24 0.25 -14.29
CA SER A 66 16.23 -0.45 -13.46
C SER A 66 15.31 0.54 -12.76
N LYS A 67 15.85 1.65 -12.28
CA LYS A 67 15.11 2.74 -11.61
C LYS A 67 13.97 3.29 -12.51
N ILE A 68 14.21 3.43 -13.80
CA ILE A 68 13.20 3.92 -14.76
C ILE A 68 12.10 2.86 -14.99
N ILE A 69 12.50 1.60 -15.19
CA ILE A 69 11.53 0.52 -15.43
C ILE A 69 10.67 0.27 -14.20
N LEU A 70 11.28 0.21 -13.03
CA LEU A 70 10.56 0.04 -11.76
C LEU A 70 9.76 1.28 -11.39
N GLY A 71 10.27 2.47 -11.68
CA GLY A 71 9.50 3.71 -11.54
C GLY A 71 8.22 3.71 -12.37
N THR A 72 8.28 3.21 -13.60
CA THR A 72 7.08 3.03 -14.45
C THR A 72 6.09 2.02 -13.84
N LEU A 73 6.58 0.95 -13.21
CA LEU A 73 5.73 0.00 -12.47
C LEU A 73 5.11 0.66 -11.25
N VAL A 74 5.88 1.43 -10.49
CA VAL A 74 5.39 2.20 -9.33
C VAL A 74 4.24 3.12 -9.76
N MET A 75 4.42 3.88 -10.84
CA MET A 75 3.37 4.76 -11.36
C MET A 75 2.12 3.98 -11.80
N LYS A 76 2.29 2.83 -12.44
CA LYS A 76 1.15 1.96 -12.80
C LYS A 76 0.31 1.59 -11.57
N GLU A 77 0.95 1.19 -10.49
CA GLU A 77 0.25 0.79 -9.26
C GLU A 77 -0.42 2.00 -8.58
N LEU A 78 0.26 3.13 -8.49
CA LEU A 78 -0.27 4.36 -7.89
C LEU A 78 -1.51 4.90 -8.65
N LEU A 79 -1.50 4.80 -9.96
CA LEU A 79 -2.59 5.23 -10.83
C LEU A 79 -3.70 4.17 -10.98
N SER A 80 -3.63 3.08 -10.21
CA SER A 80 -4.60 1.98 -10.24
C SER A 80 -4.82 1.38 -11.63
N ILE A 81 -3.80 1.40 -12.49
CA ILE A 81 -3.85 0.76 -13.80
C ILE A 81 -3.75 -0.76 -13.60
N GLY A 82 -4.85 -1.47 -13.76
CA GLY A 82 -4.98 -2.88 -13.43
C GLY A 82 -3.96 -3.77 -14.14
N LYS A 83 -3.93 -3.75 -15.46
CA LYS A 83 -3.09 -4.64 -16.27
C LYS A 83 -1.81 -3.97 -16.76
N LEU A 84 -0.73 -4.73 -16.89
CA LEU A 84 0.51 -4.25 -17.53
C LEU A 84 0.27 -3.67 -18.94
N SER A 85 -0.70 -4.19 -19.68
CA SER A 85 -1.07 -3.66 -20.99
C SER A 85 -1.53 -2.19 -20.95
N GLY A 86 -2.05 -1.73 -19.82
CA GLY A 86 -2.43 -0.32 -19.62
C GLY A 86 -1.25 0.63 -19.41
N MET A 87 -0.03 0.12 -19.24
CA MET A 87 1.17 0.97 -19.04
C MET A 87 1.50 1.88 -20.21
N GLY A 88 0.94 1.60 -21.42
CA GLY A 88 1.08 2.49 -22.57
C GLY A 88 0.63 3.92 -22.29
N LYS A 89 -0.36 4.10 -21.40
CA LYS A 89 -0.80 5.45 -20.96
C LYS A 89 0.32 6.18 -20.22
N ILE A 90 1.04 5.50 -19.32
CA ILE A 90 2.15 6.07 -18.55
C ILE A 90 3.33 6.38 -19.46
N THR A 91 3.74 5.42 -20.29
CA THR A 91 4.94 5.57 -21.14
C THR A 91 4.77 6.59 -22.27
N ARG A 92 3.55 7.06 -22.52
CA ARG A 92 3.22 8.17 -23.43
C ARG A 92 3.05 9.50 -22.70
N ASP A 93 2.90 9.48 -21.38
CA ASP A 93 2.76 10.70 -20.59
C ASP A 93 4.11 11.31 -20.28
N GLY A 94 4.33 12.52 -20.79
CA GLY A 94 5.60 13.21 -20.68
C GLY A 94 5.97 13.54 -19.23
N LYS A 95 4.96 13.94 -18.44
CA LYS A 95 5.16 14.29 -17.04
C LYS A 95 5.59 13.09 -16.21
N LEU A 96 4.81 12.01 -16.24
CA LEU A 96 5.12 10.81 -15.48
C LEU A 96 6.51 10.27 -15.82
N MET A 97 6.88 10.30 -17.10
CA MET A 97 8.19 9.83 -17.53
C MET A 97 9.31 10.77 -17.07
N ALA A 98 9.08 12.09 -17.07
CA ALA A 98 10.03 13.05 -16.52
C ALA A 98 10.21 12.89 -15.00
N ASP A 99 9.13 12.73 -14.27
CA ASP A 99 9.13 12.51 -12.81
C ASP A 99 9.90 11.25 -12.40
N ILE A 100 9.86 10.22 -13.26
CA ILE A 100 10.65 9.00 -13.10
C ILE A 100 12.13 9.22 -13.44
N GLY A 101 12.48 10.34 -14.08
CA GLY A 101 13.83 10.70 -14.51
C GLY A 101 14.14 10.32 -15.95
N PHE A 102 13.13 10.18 -16.81
CA PHE A 102 13.33 9.93 -18.23
C PHE A 102 13.58 11.23 -19.00
N ASN A 103 14.39 11.17 -20.08
CA ASN A 103 14.70 12.34 -20.87
C ASN A 103 13.50 12.83 -21.70
N ILE A 104 13.12 14.09 -21.51
CA ILE A 104 11.96 14.74 -22.15
C ILE A 104 12.10 14.79 -23.67
N GLU A 105 13.27 15.07 -24.22
CA GLU A 105 13.49 15.09 -25.66
C GLU A 105 13.12 13.76 -26.33
N ARG A 106 13.40 12.64 -25.64
CA ARG A 106 12.99 11.30 -26.10
C ARG A 106 11.48 11.09 -26.00
N ILE A 107 10.84 11.67 -25.00
CA ILE A 107 9.39 11.62 -24.84
C ILE A 107 8.72 12.35 -25.98
N THR A 108 9.15 13.57 -26.29
CA THR A 108 8.61 14.38 -27.38
C THR A 108 8.76 13.68 -28.74
N LYS A 109 9.95 13.08 -29.00
CA LYS A 109 10.18 12.28 -30.21
C LYS A 109 9.29 11.03 -30.28
N ALA A 110 9.03 10.36 -29.16
CA ALA A 110 8.15 9.19 -29.09
C ALA A 110 6.68 9.57 -29.29
N LYS A 111 6.23 10.69 -28.70
CA LYS A 111 4.86 11.23 -28.91
C LYS A 111 4.60 11.55 -30.39
N LYS A 112 5.52 12.18 -31.08
CA LYS A 112 5.41 12.43 -32.53
C LYS A 112 5.21 11.16 -33.36
N LYS A 113 5.66 10.01 -32.85
CA LYS A 113 5.50 8.69 -33.50
C LYS A 113 4.34 7.87 -32.92
N ASP A 114 3.53 8.43 -32.05
CA ASP A 114 2.45 7.75 -31.30
C ASP A 114 2.91 6.46 -30.59
N LYS A 115 4.13 6.45 -30.09
CA LYS A 115 4.72 5.33 -29.38
C LYS A 115 5.04 5.70 -27.93
N GLY A 116 4.89 4.73 -27.02
CA GLY A 116 5.42 4.87 -25.68
C GLY A 116 6.94 4.81 -25.66
N VAL A 117 7.57 5.46 -24.69
CA VAL A 117 9.04 5.53 -24.55
C VAL A 117 9.66 4.21 -24.13
N ILE A 118 8.90 3.37 -23.42
CA ILE A 118 9.32 2.04 -22.97
C ILE A 118 8.30 1.02 -23.48
N ASP A 119 8.81 -0.01 -24.13
CA ASP A 119 7.99 -1.13 -24.58
C ASP A 119 7.59 -2.04 -23.41
N LEU A 120 6.36 -2.55 -23.45
CA LEU A 120 5.79 -3.42 -22.44
C LEU A 120 6.59 -4.73 -22.27
N GLY A 121 7.13 -5.26 -23.36
CA GLY A 121 8.02 -6.43 -23.35
C GLY A 121 9.27 -6.17 -22.53
N THR A 122 9.82 -4.96 -22.59
CA THR A 122 10.97 -4.54 -21.77
C THR A 122 10.66 -4.61 -20.28
N VAL A 123 9.49 -4.11 -19.86
CA VAL A 123 9.06 -4.16 -18.45
C VAL A 123 8.87 -5.61 -17.99
N ARG A 124 8.17 -6.43 -18.80
CA ARG A 124 7.95 -7.85 -18.48
C ARG A 124 9.26 -8.62 -18.35
N ASN A 125 10.19 -8.43 -19.29
CA ASN A 125 11.48 -9.09 -19.28
C ASN A 125 12.34 -8.63 -18.10
N HIS A 126 12.25 -7.38 -17.71
CA HIS A 126 12.95 -6.87 -16.53
C HIS A 126 12.44 -7.53 -15.26
N LEU A 127 11.11 -7.52 -15.02
CA LEU A 127 10.49 -8.16 -13.85
C LEU A 127 10.79 -9.66 -13.76
N LYS A 128 10.77 -10.37 -14.90
CA LYS A 128 11.11 -11.79 -14.97
C LYS A 128 12.54 -12.10 -14.49
N ARG A 129 13.47 -11.16 -14.66
CA ARG A 129 14.89 -11.32 -14.33
C ARG A 129 15.27 -10.83 -12.93
N ILE A 130 14.38 -10.17 -12.20
CA ILE A 130 14.62 -9.78 -10.81
C ILE A 130 14.59 -11.03 -9.94
N PRO A 131 15.69 -11.41 -9.26
CA PRO A 131 15.68 -12.55 -8.34
C PRO A 131 14.67 -12.31 -7.20
N ARG A 132 14.10 -13.39 -6.68
CA ARG A 132 13.17 -13.32 -5.55
C ARG A 132 13.83 -12.70 -4.32
N GLU A 133 15.09 -12.99 -4.11
CA GLU A 133 15.91 -12.47 -3.01
C GLU A 133 16.02 -10.94 -3.04
N GLU A 134 16.11 -10.34 -4.24
CA GLU A 134 16.15 -8.88 -4.36
C GLU A 134 14.82 -8.22 -3.96
N SER A 135 13.70 -8.82 -4.35
CA SER A 135 12.39 -8.31 -3.92
C SER A 135 12.13 -8.56 -2.43
N GLU A 136 12.63 -9.65 -1.86
CA GLU A 136 12.61 -9.91 -0.42
C GLU A 136 13.46 -8.89 0.33
N LYS A 137 14.70 -8.69 -0.10
CA LYS A 137 15.60 -7.68 0.47
C LYS A 137 14.97 -6.29 0.47
N ALA A 138 14.34 -5.88 -0.64
CA ALA A 138 13.64 -4.60 -0.72
C ALA A 138 12.52 -4.49 0.32
N LEU A 139 11.66 -5.52 0.46
CA LEU A 139 10.56 -5.53 1.42
C LEU A 139 11.05 -5.42 2.87
N TYR A 140 12.10 -6.16 3.25
CA TYR A 140 12.60 -6.12 4.63
C TYR A 140 13.47 -4.89 4.91
N HIS A 141 14.18 -4.32 3.94
CA HIS A 141 14.78 -2.99 4.06
C HIS A 141 13.72 -1.91 4.25
N HIS A 142 12.58 -2.03 3.54
CA HIS A 142 11.44 -1.16 3.76
C HIS A 142 10.93 -1.25 5.20
N LEU A 143 10.76 -2.45 5.76
CA LEU A 143 10.42 -2.63 7.17
C LEU A 143 11.44 -1.95 8.10
N GLY A 144 12.73 -2.11 7.85
CA GLY A 144 13.79 -1.45 8.61
C GLY A 144 13.65 0.08 8.60
N LEU A 145 13.34 0.65 7.42
CA LEU A 145 13.10 2.08 7.27
C LEU A 145 11.83 2.53 8.02
N LEU A 146 10.74 1.79 7.92
CA LEU A 146 9.49 2.09 8.62
C LEU A 146 9.70 2.17 10.14
N ARG A 147 10.49 1.24 10.70
CA ARG A 147 10.83 1.25 12.12
C ARG A 147 11.75 2.41 12.48
N LYS A 148 12.81 2.64 11.72
CA LYS A 148 13.74 3.76 11.93
C LYS A 148 13.01 5.10 11.96
N LYS A 149 12.03 5.29 11.09
CA LYS A 149 11.21 6.50 11.03
C LYS A 149 9.99 6.48 11.97
N ARG A 150 9.83 5.44 12.79
CA ARG A 150 8.71 5.26 13.73
C ARG A 150 7.32 5.29 13.05
N TRP A 151 7.23 4.86 11.80
CA TRP A 151 5.98 4.73 11.06
C TRP A 151 5.27 3.39 11.31
N VAL A 152 5.99 2.43 11.86
CA VAL A 152 5.46 1.22 12.49
C VAL A 152 5.72 1.35 13.98
N ARG A 153 4.66 1.35 14.74
CA ARG A 153 4.68 1.47 16.22
C ARG A 153 3.78 0.41 16.81
N GLY A 154 4.01 0.14 18.09
CA GLY A 154 3.28 -0.91 18.80
C GLY A 154 3.83 -2.30 18.49
N GLN A 155 3.34 -3.26 19.21
CA GLN A 155 3.86 -4.63 19.25
C GLN A 155 2.77 -5.66 18.92
N GLU A 156 1.59 -5.16 18.52
CA GLU A 156 0.44 -5.97 18.13
C GLU A 156 0.45 -6.20 16.61
N TYR A 157 0.43 -7.45 16.25
CA TYR A 157 0.52 -7.87 14.85
C TYR A 157 -0.55 -8.90 14.53
N VAL A 158 -0.85 -9.01 13.25
CA VAL A 158 -1.79 -9.99 12.75
C VAL A 158 -1.23 -10.64 11.51
N ALA A 159 -1.45 -11.94 11.35
CA ALA A 159 -1.13 -12.66 10.13
C ALA A 159 -2.41 -13.21 9.50
N ASP A 160 -2.46 -13.14 8.17
CA ASP A 160 -3.54 -13.70 7.39
C ASP A 160 -3.07 -14.02 5.96
N ALA A 161 -3.72 -14.96 5.30
CA ALA A 161 -3.34 -15.45 3.99
C ALA A 161 -4.39 -15.17 2.92
N VAL A 162 -3.92 -14.77 1.74
CA VAL A 162 -4.76 -14.52 0.56
C VAL A 162 -4.50 -15.54 -0.52
N LYS A 163 -5.56 -16.13 -1.07
CA LYS A 163 -5.47 -16.96 -2.27
C LYS A 163 -5.45 -16.08 -3.52
N LEU A 164 -4.45 -16.26 -4.35
CA LEU A 164 -4.28 -15.61 -5.65
C LEU A 164 -4.52 -16.67 -6.73
N GLU A 165 -5.73 -16.68 -7.27
CA GLU A 165 -6.13 -17.63 -8.30
C GLU A 165 -5.55 -17.26 -9.66
N VAL A 166 -5.14 -18.27 -10.43
CA VAL A 166 -4.73 -18.11 -11.82
C VAL A 166 -5.73 -18.81 -12.74
N PRO A 167 -5.89 -18.36 -14.00
CA PRO A 167 -6.78 -18.99 -14.96
C PRO A 167 -6.47 -20.47 -15.15
N TYR A 168 -7.51 -21.26 -15.30
CA TYR A 168 -7.38 -22.67 -15.68
C TYR A 168 -6.73 -22.82 -17.06
N GLY A 169 -5.88 -23.83 -17.21
CA GLY A 169 -5.18 -24.10 -18.48
C GLY A 169 -3.93 -23.24 -18.73
N GLU A 170 -3.73 -22.13 -18.01
CA GLU A 170 -2.53 -21.32 -18.17
C GLU A 170 -1.35 -21.84 -17.35
N THR A 171 -0.15 -21.79 -17.92
CA THR A 171 1.08 -22.20 -17.23
C THR A 171 1.68 -21.07 -16.44
N PHE A 172 1.71 -21.22 -15.12
CA PHE A 172 2.34 -20.29 -14.17
C PHE A 172 3.39 -21.05 -13.36
N GLU A 173 4.58 -20.45 -13.23
CA GLU A 173 5.71 -21.07 -12.53
C GLU A 173 5.38 -21.25 -11.04
N GLY A 174 5.58 -22.48 -10.52
CA GLY A 174 5.42 -22.79 -9.09
C GLY A 174 3.99 -22.66 -8.54
N ARG A 175 2.98 -22.61 -9.40
CA ARG A 175 1.58 -22.66 -8.97
C ARG A 175 1.25 -24.00 -8.29
N GLY A 176 0.38 -23.98 -7.31
CA GLY A 176 -0.21 -25.18 -6.72
C GLY A 176 -1.68 -25.34 -7.13
N ARG A 177 -2.31 -26.36 -6.56
CA ARG A 177 -3.74 -26.63 -6.73
C ARG A 177 -4.38 -27.01 -5.39
N VAL A 178 -5.62 -26.60 -5.18
CA VAL A 178 -6.41 -26.92 -3.99
C VAL A 178 -7.89 -27.02 -4.35
N TRP A 179 -8.58 -27.92 -3.68
CA TRP A 179 -10.06 -28.00 -3.79
C TRP A 179 -10.70 -26.85 -3.01
N ASP A 180 -11.44 -26.01 -3.68
CA ASP A 180 -12.23 -24.94 -3.04
C ASP A 180 -13.61 -25.48 -2.69
N LYS A 181 -13.90 -25.56 -1.39
CA LYS A 181 -15.16 -26.12 -0.88
C LYS A 181 -16.38 -25.25 -1.20
N GLU A 182 -16.18 -23.93 -1.21
CA GLU A 182 -17.27 -22.98 -1.51
C GLU A 182 -17.63 -23.00 -2.99
N LYS A 183 -16.61 -22.94 -3.83
CA LYS A 183 -16.79 -22.97 -5.30
C LYS A 183 -17.02 -24.37 -5.84
N LYS A 184 -16.86 -25.42 -5.02
CA LYS A 184 -16.97 -26.84 -5.39
C LYS A 184 -16.15 -27.20 -6.63
N LYS A 185 -14.93 -26.64 -6.75
CA LYS A 185 -14.03 -26.87 -7.88
C LYS A 185 -12.56 -26.83 -7.47
N LEU A 186 -11.72 -27.41 -8.33
CA LEU A 186 -10.28 -27.31 -8.19
C LEU A 186 -9.84 -25.92 -8.67
N ILE A 187 -9.13 -25.19 -7.81
CA ILE A 187 -8.53 -23.90 -8.13
C ILE A 187 -7.01 -24.00 -8.15
N TYR A 188 -6.39 -23.19 -9.00
CA TYR A 188 -4.95 -23.13 -9.20
C TYR A 188 -4.44 -21.76 -8.80
N GLY A 189 -3.22 -21.66 -8.30
CA GLY A 189 -2.62 -20.37 -7.98
C GLY A 189 -1.60 -20.40 -6.87
N TYR A 190 -1.58 -19.30 -6.14
CA TYR A 190 -0.63 -19.02 -5.06
C TYR A 190 -1.37 -18.69 -3.77
N LYS A 191 -0.64 -18.84 -2.68
CA LYS A 191 -1.03 -18.31 -1.37
C LYS A 191 -0.02 -17.22 -0.99
N LEU A 192 -0.52 -16.05 -0.69
CA LEU A 192 0.23 -14.92 -0.19
C LEU A 192 -0.05 -14.79 1.31
N GLU A 193 0.95 -15.09 2.11
CA GLU A 193 0.93 -14.83 3.54
C GLU A 193 1.36 -13.39 3.81
N LEU A 194 0.63 -12.70 4.68
CA LEU A 194 0.83 -11.30 5.03
C LEU A 194 0.98 -11.16 6.54
N LEU A 195 2.02 -10.46 6.96
CA LEU A 195 2.22 -10.05 8.35
C LEU A 195 2.03 -8.53 8.45
N MET A 196 1.15 -8.11 9.35
CA MET A 196 0.69 -6.73 9.43
C MET A 196 0.78 -6.21 10.86
N ASN A 197 1.26 -4.98 11.01
CA ASN A 197 1.16 -4.24 12.26
C ASN A 197 -0.17 -3.50 12.31
N VAL A 198 -0.87 -3.61 13.43
CA VAL A 198 -2.11 -2.88 13.70
C VAL A 198 -1.78 -1.73 14.64
N THR A 199 -2.01 -0.51 14.21
CA THR A 199 -1.83 0.64 15.10
C THR A 199 -3.06 0.82 16.00
N SER A 200 -2.89 1.52 17.11
CA SER A 200 -3.99 1.86 18.04
C SER A 200 -5.16 2.62 17.38
N THR A 201 -4.93 3.20 16.20
CA THR A 201 -5.94 3.87 15.37
C THR A 201 -6.58 2.93 14.35
N GLY A 202 -6.35 1.62 14.42
CA GLY A 202 -6.86 0.63 13.47
C GLY A 202 -6.23 0.68 12.08
N ARG A 203 -5.11 1.40 11.91
CA ARG A 203 -4.40 1.50 10.62
C ARG A 203 -3.42 0.35 10.46
N LEU A 204 -3.43 -0.24 9.28
CA LEU A 204 -2.57 -1.38 8.94
C LEU A 204 -1.27 -0.94 8.26
N ARG A 205 -0.19 -1.68 8.54
CA ARG A 205 1.09 -1.61 7.81
C ARG A 205 1.56 -3.02 7.50
N PHE A 206 1.82 -3.31 6.25
CA PHE A 206 2.43 -4.58 5.84
C PHE A 206 3.90 -4.57 6.20
N ILE A 207 4.31 -5.51 7.05
CA ILE A 207 5.70 -5.60 7.53
C ILE A 207 6.44 -6.82 7.00
N GLY A 208 5.72 -7.80 6.49
CA GLY A 208 6.30 -9.00 5.91
C GLY A 208 5.32 -9.71 5.00
N ALA A 209 5.86 -10.45 4.03
CA ALA A 209 5.08 -11.28 3.15
C ALA A 209 5.86 -12.50 2.68
N ALA A 210 5.13 -13.60 2.40
CA ALA A 210 5.68 -14.78 1.76
C ALA A 210 4.72 -15.33 0.70
N LEU A 211 5.24 -15.57 -0.50
CA LEU A 211 4.49 -16.17 -1.60
C LEU A 211 4.85 -17.65 -1.72
N GLY A 212 3.85 -18.51 -1.78
CA GLY A 212 3.98 -19.94 -2.02
C GLY A 212 2.91 -20.49 -2.96
N ALA A 213 3.01 -21.76 -3.33
CA ALA A 213 1.93 -22.44 -4.04
C ALA A 213 0.65 -22.45 -3.19
N ILE A 214 -0.53 -22.43 -3.81
CA ILE A 214 -1.82 -22.25 -3.11
C ILE A 214 -2.10 -23.33 -2.05
N ASN A 215 -1.51 -24.51 -2.21
CA ASN A 215 -1.63 -25.65 -1.29
C ASN A 215 -0.61 -25.64 -0.14
N VAL A 216 0.30 -24.67 -0.08
CA VAL A 216 1.26 -24.55 1.02
C VAL A 216 0.53 -24.12 2.30
N ASP A 217 0.90 -24.72 3.42
CA ASP A 217 0.34 -24.39 4.73
C ASP A 217 0.75 -22.96 5.14
N GLU A 218 -0.19 -22.20 5.69
CA GLU A 218 -0.02 -20.81 6.13
C GLU A 218 1.07 -20.69 7.21
N ARG A 219 1.14 -21.65 8.12
CA ARG A 219 2.16 -21.72 9.17
C ARG A 219 3.58 -21.82 8.63
N VAL A 220 3.75 -22.53 7.50
CA VAL A 220 5.04 -22.62 6.80
C VAL A 220 5.42 -21.28 6.18
N LEU A 221 4.46 -20.58 5.57
CA LEU A 221 4.70 -19.28 4.97
C LEU A 221 4.99 -18.21 6.03
N LEU A 222 4.26 -18.21 7.13
CA LEU A 222 4.52 -17.33 8.27
C LEU A 222 5.90 -17.57 8.90
N SER A 223 6.29 -18.82 9.05
CA SER A 223 7.64 -19.17 9.52
C SER A 223 8.73 -18.65 8.56
N LYS A 224 8.50 -18.66 7.24
CA LYS A 224 9.40 -18.04 6.27
C LYS A 224 9.51 -16.52 6.44
N ILE A 225 8.40 -15.84 6.77
CA ILE A 225 8.44 -14.41 7.08
C ILE A 225 9.36 -14.14 8.27
N PHE A 226 9.22 -14.90 9.34
CA PHE A 226 10.08 -14.76 10.53
C PHE A 226 11.56 -15.02 10.22
N GLN A 227 11.86 -16.11 9.51
CA GLN A 227 13.23 -16.41 9.06
C GLN A 227 13.82 -15.26 8.22
N ARG A 228 13.03 -14.60 7.39
CA ARG A 228 13.47 -13.46 6.58
C ARG A 228 13.68 -12.20 7.42
N ILE A 229 12.82 -11.94 8.41
CA ILE A 229 13.04 -10.86 9.38
C ILE A 229 14.41 -11.05 10.06
N GLU A 230 14.68 -12.26 10.58
CA GLU A 230 15.98 -12.59 11.19
C GLU A 230 17.15 -12.45 10.21
N ARG A 231 16.95 -12.89 8.96
CA ARG A 231 17.99 -12.84 7.92
C ARG A 231 18.37 -11.43 7.50
N TYR A 232 17.39 -10.54 7.32
CA TYR A 232 17.63 -9.21 6.75
C TYR A 232 17.76 -8.11 7.80
N LEU A 233 17.18 -8.28 8.97
CA LEU A 233 17.24 -7.28 10.04
C LEU A 233 18.13 -7.68 11.22
N GLY A 234 18.48 -8.95 11.32
CA GLY A 234 19.37 -9.50 12.35
C GLY A 234 18.70 -10.52 13.26
N LYS A 235 19.50 -11.36 13.88
CA LYS A 235 19.04 -12.41 14.79
C LYS A 235 18.34 -11.82 16.03
N GLY A 236 17.23 -12.42 16.46
CA GLY A 236 16.42 -11.96 17.61
C GLY A 236 15.45 -10.83 17.25
N LYS A 237 15.43 -10.34 16.00
CA LYS A 237 14.57 -9.23 15.58
C LYS A 237 13.09 -9.57 15.53
N VAL A 238 12.72 -10.84 15.34
CA VAL A 238 11.30 -11.24 15.40
C VAL A 238 10.74 -10.91 16.79
N LYS A 239 11.39 -11.37 17.85
CA LYS A 239 10.98 -11.11 19.24
C LYS A 239 10.97 -9.61 19.59
N GLU A 240 11.94 -8.85 19.07
CA GLU A 240 12.02 -7.40 19.30
C GLU A 240 10.90 -6.63 18.59
N ILE A 241 10.49 -7.11 17.42
CA ILE A 241 9.48 -6.44 16.58
C ILE A 241 8.07 -6.85 17.00
N ILE A 242 7.84 -8.15 17.21
CA ILE A 242 6.51 -8.73 17.37
C ILE A 242 6.38 -9.24 18.81
N GLU A 243 5.58 -8.57 19.62
CA GLU A 243 5.27 -9.05 20.97
C GLU A 243 4.06 -9.98 20.93
N THR A 244 2.96 -9.53 20.35
CA THR A 244 1.71 -10.29 20.28
C THR A 244 1.27 -10.46 18.83
N LEU A 245 0.95 -11.69 18.46
CA LEU A 245 0.49 -12.07 17.13
C LEU A 245 -0.92 -12.66 17.20
N THR A 246 -1.88 -12.00 16.58
CA THR A 246 -3.24 -12.51 16.42
C THR A 246 -3.37 -13.30 15.12
N LEU A 247 -3.90 -14.50 15.21
CA LEU A 247 -3.98 -15.48 14.12
C LEU A 247 -5.40 -15.96 13.90
N ASP A 248 -5.75 -16.23 12.65
CA ASP A 248 -7.01 -16.91 12.36
C ASP A 248 -6.97 -18.37 12.83
N ARG A 249 -8.15 -18.97 12.95
CA ARG A 249 -8.35 -20.39 13.30
C ARG A 249 -7.59 -21.36 12.37
N GLY A 250 -7.30 -20.96 11.14
CA GLY A 250 -6.50 -21.74 10.18
C GLY A 250 -5.09 -22.05 10.65
N TYR A 251 -4.50 -21.21 11.50
CA TYR A 251 -3.14 -21.41 12.05
C TYR A 251 -3.10 -22.34 13.25
N TRP A 252 -4.23 -22.85 13.70
CA TRP A 252 -4.28 -23.75 14.83
C TRP A 252 -3.36 -24.96 14.67
N GLY A 253 -2.57 -25.24 15.68
CA GLY A 253 -1.71 -26.41 15.77
C GLY A 253 -0.75 -26.31 16.94
N ALA A 254 -0.85 -27.28 17.90
CA ALA A 254 -0.11 -27.24 19.17
C ALA A 254 1.40 -27.01 18.97
N HIS A 255 2.05 -27.76 18.07
CA HIS A 255 3.46 -27.59 17.77
C HIS A 255 3.80 -26.19 17.20
N PHE A 256 2.93 -25.63 16.38
CA PHE A 256 3.16 -24.30 15.81
C PHE A 256 3.02 -23.21 16.87
N LEU A 257 2.00 -23.27 17.70
CA LEU A 257 1.79 -22.35 18.82
C LEU A 257 2.95 -22.40 19.83
N TRP A 258 3.40 -23.61 20.14
CA TRP A 258 4.59 -23.80 20.96
C TRP A 258 5.84 -23.13 20.33
N LYS A 259 6.04 -23.30 19.02
CA LYS A 259 7.16 -22.65 18.32
C LYS A 259 7.08 -21.13 18.36
N LEU A 260 5.89 -20.55 18.23
CA LEU A 260 5.71 -19.10 18.34
C LEU A 260 6.25 -18.60 19.66
N LYS A 261 5.85 -19.23 20.78
CA LYS A 261 6.25 -18.79 22.11
C LYS A 261 7.71 -19.12 22.43
N HIS A 262 8.16 -20.34 22.19
CA HIS A 262 9.45 -20.82 22.71
C HIS A 262 10.62 -20.63 21.73
N ILE A 263 10.38 -20.63 20.42
CA ILE A 263 11.43 -20.43 19.42
C ILE A 263 11.51 -18.98 18.97
N TRP A 264 10.36 -18.37 18.67
CA TRP A 264 10.30 -17.01 18.15
C TRP A 264 10.13 -15.95 19.24
N GLY A 265 9.75 -16.36 20.46
CA GLY A 265 9.50 -15.46 21.60
C GLY A 265 8.30 -14.55 21.40
N VAL A 266 7.31 -14.97 20.61
CA VAL A 266 6.13 -14.21 20.22
C VAL A 266 4.92 -14.74 20.98
N ASP A 267 4.20 -13.88 21.67
CA ASP A 267 2.91 -14.21 22.23
C ASP A 267 1.84 -14.29 21.15
N PHE A 268 0.84 -15.13 21.34
CA PHE A 268 -0.18 -15.36 20.34
C PHE A 268 -1.60 -15.32 20.90
N ILE A 269 -2.54 -15.02 20.01
CA ILE A 269 -3.99 -15.15 20.25
C ILE A 269 -4.60 -15.81 19.03
N THR A 270 -5.35 -16.89 19.20
CA THR A 270 -6.08 -17.59 18.14
C THR A 270 -7.39 -18.14 18.65
N LEU A 271 -8.28 -18.56 17.76
CA LEU A 271 -9.52 -19.23 18.13
C LEU A 271 -9.30 -20.75 18.17
N ALA A 272 -9.73 -21.41 19.22
CA ALA A 272 -9.72 -22.87 19.30
C ALA A 272 -10.56 -23.49 18.18
N ARG A 273 -10.16 -24.67 17.74
CA ARG A 273 -10.97 -25.45 16.81
C ARG A 273 -11.99 -26.28 17.61
N ASP A 274 -13.21 -26.37 17.10
CA ASP A 274 -14.28 -27.13 17.74
C ASP A 274 -13.96 -28.64 17.77
N ASP A 275 -13.07 -29.10 16.89
CA ASP A 275 -12.58 -30.49 16.81
C ASP A 275 -11.32 -30.75 17.68
N ASP A 276 -10.84 -29.76 18.41
CA ASP A 276 -9.79 -29.95 19.43
C ASP A 276 -10.43 -30.33 20.79
N LEU A 277 -10.94 -31.55 20.85
CA LEU A 277 -11.74 -32.05 21.97
C LEU A 277 -11.01 -31.91 23.31
N HIS A 278 -9.70 -32.13 23.34
CA HIS A 278 -8.94 -32.05 24.59
C HIS A 278 -8.91 -30.68 25.24
N LEU A 279 -8.72 -29.63 24.43
CA LEU A 279 -8.69 -28.29 24.97
C LEU A 279 -10.12 -27.84 25.34
N VAL A 280 -11.11 -28.24 24.55
CA VAL A 280 -12.51 -27.95 24.83
C VAL A 280 -12.95 -28.64 26.11
N GLU A 281 -12.70 -29.94 26.23
CA GLU A 281 -13.00 -30.74 27.46
C GLU A 281 -12.27 -30.22 28.69
N ALA A 282 -10.96 -29.93 28.58
CA ALA A 282 -10.22 -29.33 29.68
C ALA A 282 -10.78 -27.99 30.12
N THR A 283 -11.22 -27.18 29.19
CA THR A 283 -11.90 -25.88 29.45
C THR A 283 -13.23 -26.10 30.16
N GLU A 284 -14.02 -27.11 29.75
CA GLU A 284 -15.30 -27.45 30.36
C GLU A 284 -15.13 -27.95 31.82
N LEU A 285 -14.24 -28.89 32.03
CA LEU A 285 -13.92 -29.41 33.37
C LEU A 285 -13.44 -28.28 34.31
N TYR A 286 -12.65 -27.34 33.80
CA TYR A 286 -12.22 -26.20 34.57
C TYR A 286 -13.38 -25.27 34.94
N LEU A 287 -14.27 -25.00 33.98
CA LEU A 287 -15.47 -24.17 34.20
C LEU A 287 -16.41 -24.77 35.23
N GLU A 288 -16.59 -26.09 35.20
CA GLU A 288 -17.42 -26.83 36.16
C GLU A 288 -16.78 -26.94 37.56
N GLY A 289 -15.47 -27.18 37.60
CA GLY A 289 -14.74 -27.40 38.87
C GLY A 289 -14.37 -26.15 39.64
N ILE A 290 -13.95 -25.10 38.96
CA ILE A 290 -13.43 -23.87 39.57
C ILE A 290 -14.44 -22.74 39.53
N ASN A 291 -15.36 -22.77 38.57
CA ASN A 291 -16.37 -21.74 38.34
C ASN A 291 -15.76 -20.29 38.27
N PRO A 292 -14.94 -19.99 37.27
CA PRO A 292 -14.26 -18.72 37.19
C PRO A 292 -15.21 -17.55 37.16
N SER A 293 -14.81 -16.41 37.69
CA SER A 293 -15.60 -15.19 37.67
C SER A 293 -15.74 -14.66 36.23
N PHE A 294 -16.94 -14.65 35.72
CA PHE A 294 -17.25 -14.05 34.45
C PHE A 294 -17.48 -12.54 34.60
N GLU A 295 -16.76 -11.75 33.82
CA GLU A 295 -16.98 -10.31 33.72
C GLU A 295 -18.02 -10.01 32.63
N ASP A 296 -19.01 -9.20 32.97
CA ASP A 296 -19.96 -8.65 32.02
C ASP A 296 -19.36 -7.47 31.28
N LYS A 297 -19.34 -7.51 29.95
CA LYS A 297 -18.80 -6.44 29.10
C LYS A 297 -19.78 -6.08 27.98
N TRP A 298 -19.87 -4.79 27.70
CA TRP A 298 -20.64 -4.30 26.57
C TRP A 298 -19.75 -4.10 25.36
N ILE A 299 -20.16 -4.61 24.22
CA ILE A 299 -19.46 -4.45 22.94
C ILE A 299 -20.41 -3.82 21.91
N THR A 300 -19.85 -3.05 20.98
CA THR A 300 -20.57 -2.54 19.82
C THR A 300 -20.36 -3.50 18.65
N VAL A 301 -21.42 -3.98 18.07
CA VAL A 301 -21.41 -4.82 16.86
C VAL A 301 -22.13 -4.10 15.73
N LYS A 302 -21.56 -4.12 14.52
CA LYS A 302 -22.23 -3.60 13.32
C LYS A 302 -23.04 -4.72 12.68
N LYS A 303 -24.35 -4.56 12.62
CA LYS A 303 -25.27 -5.47 11.94
C LYS A 303 -26.10 -4.69 10.93
N GLU A 304 -26.06 -5.09 9.66
CA GLU A 304 -26.84 -4.44 8.57
C GLU A 304 -26.63 -2.92 8.49
N GLY A 305 -25.40 -2.45 8.77
CA GLY A 305 -25.05 -1.02 8.74
C GLY A 305 -25.43 -0.23 10.00
N ARG A 306 -26.09 -0.86 10.98
CA ARG A 306 -26.44 -0.25 12.27
C ARG A 306 -25.51 -0.72 13.38
N GLU A 307 -25.23 0.15 14.32
CA GLU A 307 -24.46 -0.20 15.53
C GLU A 307 -25.44 -0.66 16.61
N GLU A 308 -25.28 -1.90 17.04
CA GLU A 308 -26.02 -2.47 18.17
C GLU A 308 -25.07 -2.70 19.36
N ARG A 309 -25.50 -2.35 20.57
CA ARG A 309 -24.80 -2.74 21.79
C ARG A 309 -25.20 -4.15 22.18
N LYS A 310 -24.23 -4.97 22.49
CA LYS A 310 -24.43 -6.35 22.89
C LYS A 310 -23.64 -6.64 24.17
N LYS A 311 -24.29 -7.35 25.10
CA LYS A 311 -23.65 -7.85 26.31
C LYS A 311 -22.96 -9.18 26.03
N ILE A 312 -21.76 -9.34 26.50
CA ILE A 312 -21.02 -10.61 26.50
C ILE A 312 -20.48 -10.87 27.90
N ARG A 313 -20.23 -12.14 28.20
CA ARG A 313 -19.57 -12.57 29.43
C ARG A 313 -18.21 -13.14 29.08
N VAL A 314 -17.17 -12.73 29.79
CA VAL A 314 -15.77 -13.08 29.48
C VAL A 314 -15.10 -13.61 30.74
N ALA A 315 -14.41 -14.76 30.65
CA ALA A 315 -13.59 -15.30 31.73
C ALA A 315 -12.24 -15.75 31.18
N GLY A 316 -11.19 -15.61 31.95
CA GLY A 316 -9.85 -16.10 31.64
C GLY A 316 -9.52 -17.36 32.49
N ILE A 317 -8.77 -18.25 31.90
CA ILE A 317 -8.27 -19.49 32.54
C ILE A 317 -6.81 -19.66 32.14
N ASN A 318 -5.93 -19.80 33.08
CA ASN A 318 -4.51 -20.03 32.84
C ASN A 318 -4.14 -21.52 32.99
N ARG A 319 -3.02 -21.88 32.35
CA ARG A 319 -2.34 -23.19 32.52
C ARG A 319 -3.16 -24.41 32.10
N LEU A 320 -3.90 -24.30 31.00
CA LEU A 320 -4.51 -25.48 30.43
C LEU A 320 -3.51 -26.28 29.58
N PRO A 321 -3.54 -27.63 29.63
CA PRO A 321 -2.60 -28.45 28.89
C PRO A 321 -2.81 -28.34 27.39
N LEU A 322 -1.75 -28.03 26.62
CA LEU A 322 -1.74 -28.06 25.18
C LEU A 322 -1.27 -29.42 24.66
N ARG A 323 -2.20 -30.29 24.37
CA ARG A 323 -1.95 -31.69 24.06
C ARG A 323 -2.48 -32.06 22.67
N LYS A 324 -1.78 -32.99 22.01
CA LYS A 324 -2.23 -33.52 20.72
C LYS A 324 -2.06 -35.05 20.71
N TYR A 325 -3.11 -35.74 20.31
CA TYR A 325 -3.00 -37.14 19.93
C TYR A 325 -2.51 -37.29 18.51
N SER A 326 -1.51 -38.14 18.31
CA SER A 326 -1.13 -38.57 16.96
C SER A 326 -2.21 -39.52 16.41
N LYS A 327 -2.24 -39.69 15.10
CA LYS A 327 -3.10 -40.72 14.45
C LYS A 327 -2.82 -42.15 14.94
N GLN A 328 -1.69 -42.37 15.59
CA GLN A 328 -1.26 -43.66 16.15
C GLN A 328 -1.58 -43.78 17.66
N GLY A 329 -2.43 -42.88 18.20
CA GLY A 329 -2.77 -42.90 19.62
C GLY A 329 -1.66 -42.40 20.55
N LYS A 330 -0.50 -42.01 20.04
CA LYS A 330 0.57 -41.44 20.85
C LYS A 330 0.25 -40.02 21.24
N TYR A 331 0.41 -39.77 22.50
CA TYR A 331 0.21 -38.50 23.15
C TYR A 331 1.46 -37.61 23.05
N GLN A 332 1.28 -36.37 22.63
CA GLN A 332 2.33 -35.36 22.65
C GLN A 332 1.89 -34.18 23.50
N ASP A 333 2.69 -33.86 24.50
CA ASP A 333 2.51 -32.71 25.37
C ASP A 333 3.38 -31.55 24.85
N TRP A 334 2.76 -30.40 24.63
CA TRP A 334 3.39 -29.18 24.16
C TRP A 334 3.43 -28.07 25.23
N GLY A 335 3.19 -28.47 26.51
CA GLY A 335 3.16 -27.57 27.64
C GLY A 335 1.77 -26.98 27.90
N GLU A 336 1.75 -25.75 28.37
CA GLU A 336 0.52 -25.07 28.81
C GLU A 336 0.15 -23.89 27.90
N VAL A 337 -1.13 -23.61 27.81
CA VAL A 337 -1.70 -22.40 27.19
C VAL A 337 -2.76 -21.81 28.12
N ASN A 338 -3.07 -20.56 27.90
CA ASN A 338 -4.14 -19.86 28.55
C ASN A 338 -5.34 -19.73 27.62
N VAL A 339 -6.54 -19.63 28.12
CA VAL A 339 -7.74 -19.47 27.32
C VAL A 339 -8.61 -18.36 27.86
N VAL A 340 -9.29 -17.68 26.92
CA VAL A 340 -10.36 -16.75 27.23
C VAL A 340 -11.67 -17.34 26.70
N VAL A 341 -12.61 -17.56 27.61
CA VAL A 341 -13.96 -18.04 27.27
C VAL A 341 -14.88 -16.84 27.14
N VAL A 342 -15.55 -16.77 26.02
CA VAL A 342 -16.56 -15.73 25.76
C VAL A 342 -17.90 -16.37 25.54
N LEU A 343 -18.85 -15.98 26.37
CA LEU A 343 -20.26 -16.36 26.26
C LEU A 343 -21.02 -15.20 25.58
N ASP A 344 -21.62 -15.49 24.49
CA ASP A 344 -22.33 -14.56 23.62
C ASP A 344 -23.78 -15.03 23.45
N GLU A 345 -24.74 -14.33 24.06
CA GLU A 345 -26.16 -14.66 23.97
C GLU A 345 -26.78 -14.02 22.73
N ASP A 346 -27.44 -14.80 21.88
CA ASP A 346 -28.17 -14.29 20.75
C ASP A 346 -29.57 -13.76 21.13
N LYS A 347 -30.32 -13.21 20.18
CA LYS A 347 -31.67 -12.64 20.42
C LYS A 347 -32.70 -13.68 20.84
N GLU A 348 -32.42 -14.95 20.62
CA GLU A 348 -33.29 -16.08 20.97
C GLU A 348 -32.91 -16.70 22.33
N GLY A 349 -31.96 -16.07 23.06
CA GLY A 349 -31.48 -16.57 24.35
C GLY A 349 -30.48 -17.72 24.24
N LYS A 350 -30.04 -18.08 23.03
CA LYS A 350 -29.08 -19.14 22.82
C LYS A 350 -27.65 -18.64 23.10
N ILE A 351 -27.01 -19.29 24.05
CA ILE A 351 -25.62 -18.98 24.43
C ILE A 351 -24.66 -19.65 23.44
N ARG A 352 -23.86 -18.83 22.76
CA ARG A 352 -22.73 -19.28 21.95
C ARG A 352 -21.44 -19.13 22.73
N ARG A 353 -20.72 -20.21 22.89
CA ARG A 353 -19.40 -20.22 23.53
C ARG A 353 -18.30 -20.13 22.47
N ARG A 354 -17.28 -19.30 22.73
CA ARG A 354 -16.05 -19.22 21.94
C ARG A 354 -14.85 -19.30 22.89
N ILE A 355 -13.88 -20.09 22.51
CA ILE A 355 -12.64 -20.30 23.29
C ILE A 355 -11.50 -19.70 22.48
N TYR A 356 -10.90 -18.64 23.02
CA TYR A 356 -9.70 -18.01 22.48
C TYR A 356 -8.49 -18.55 23.22
N VAL A 357 -7.48 -18.99 22.48
CA VAL A 357 -6.26 -19.58 23.02
C VAL A 357 -5.13 -18.59 22.89
N THR A 358 -4.36 -18.44 23.96
CA THR A 358 -3.31 -17.44 24.06
C THR A 358 -2.16 -17.90 24.94
N SER A 359 -1.00 -17.28 24.78
CA SER A 359 0.12 -17.37 25.71
C SER A 359 0.18 -16.21 26.71
N LEU A 360 -0.71 -15.21 26.55
CA LEU A 360 -0.85 -14.08 27.49
C LEU A 360 -1.59 -14.51 28.75
N ASN A 361 -1.39 -13.77 29.85
CA ASN A 361 -2.14 -14.01 31.09
C ASN A 361 -3.62 -13.73 30.90
N ALA A 362 -4.42 -14.77 30.78
CA ALA A 362 -5.84 -14.71 30.50
C ALA A 362 -6.69 -14.27 31.67
N GLU A 363 -6.30 -14.65 32.92
CA GLU A 363 -7.03 -14.30 34.13
C GLU A 363 -6.95 -12.80 34.43
N GLU A 364 -5.82 -12.18 34.13
CA GLU A 364 -5.61 -10.77 34.42
C GLU A 364 -6.35 -9.84 33.45
N HIS A 365 -6.34 -10.17 32.14
CA HIS A 365 -6.88 -9.28 31.10
C HIS A 365 -7.72 -10.00 30.05
N PRO A 366 -8.77 -10.77 30.42
CA PRO A 366 -9.51 -11.58 29.47
C PRO A 366 -10.21 -10.77 28.38
N PHE A 367 -10.79 -9.63 28.75
CA PHE A 367 -11.48 -8.77 27.80
C PHE A 367 -10.54 -8.10 26.79
N ARG A 368 -9.32 -7.71 27.21
CA ARG A 368 -8.32 -7.14 26.30
C ARG A 368 -7.89 -8.18 25.24
N ILE A 369 -7.66 -9.42 25.63
CA ILE A 369 -7.31 -10.52 24.72
C ILE A 369 -8.42 -10.72 23.69
N TYR A 370 -9.67 -10.71 24.13
CA TYR A 370 -10.82 -10.76 23.23
C TYR A 370 -10.86 -9.58 22.24
N GLN A 371 -10.60 -8.35 22.70
CA GLN A 371 -10.56 -7.16 21.85
C GLN A 371 -9.45 -7.26 20.78
N LEU A 372 -8.23 -7.65 21.17
CA LEU A 372 -7.12 -7.86 20.24
C LEU A 372 -7.47 -8.86 19.14
N TYR A 373 -8.18 -9.95 19.49
CA TYR A 373 -8.66 -10.87 18.47
C TYR A 373 -9.72 -10.24 17.56
N LYS A 374 -10.58 -9.41 18.09
CA LYS A 374 -11.60 -8.70 17.28
C LYS A 374 -10.98 -7.71 16.30
N ASP A 375 -9.91 -7.06 16.68
CA ASP A 375 -9.20 -6.11 15.82
C ASP A 375 -8.60 -6.79 14.58
N ARG A 376 -8.42 -8.13 14.57
CA ARG A 376 -8.07 -8.90 13.38
C ARG A 376 -9.04 -8.65 12.21
N TRP A 377 -10.31 -8.41 12.45
CA TRP A 377 -11.32 -8.12 11.43
C TRP A 377 -11.02 -6.85 10.60
N VAL A 378 -10.25 -5.95 11.17
CA VAL A 378 -9.78 -4.74 10.47
C VAL A 378 -8.94 -5.14 9.24
N ILE A 379 -8.22 -6.26 9.31
CA ILE A 379 -7.36 -6.75 8.25
C ILE A 379 -8.13 -7.21 7.02
N GLU A 380 -9.20 -7.98 7.21
CA GLU A 380 -10.02 -8.46 6.11
C GLU A 380 -10.61 -7.28 5.33
N ASN A 381 -11.10 -6.26 6.04
CA ASN A 381 -11.79 -5.14 5.44
C ASN A 381 -10.85 -4.04 4.94
N GLN A 382 -9.87 -3.61 5.73
CA GLN A 382 -8.98 -2.50 5.39
C GLN A 382 -7.67 -2.95 4.72
N GLY A 383 -7.22 -4.19 4.96
CA GLY A 383 -6.02 -4.75 4.36
C GLY A 383 -6.31 -5.47 3.05
N ILE A 384 -6.76 -6.70 3.14
CA ILE A 384 -6.86 -7.64 2.00
C ILE A 384 -7.89 -7.17 0.97
N ARG A 385 -9.07 -6.75 1.44
CA ARG A 385 -10.14 -6.26 0.55
C ARG A 385 -9.69 -4.99 -0.18
N TYR A 386 -9.07 -4.06 0.53
CA TYR A 386 -8.56 -2.81 -0.05
C TYR A 386 -7.44 -3.07 -1.07
N LEU A 387 -6.48 -3.97 -0.76
CA LEU A 387 -5.45 -4.40 -1.72
C LEU A 387 -6.05 -5.02 -2.96
N SER A 388 -7.07 -5.86 -2.81
CA SER A 388 -7.72 -6.54 -3.94
C SER A 388 -8.52 -5.57 -4.81
N GLN A 389 -9.24 -4.62 -4.22
CA GLN A 389 -10.12 -3.70 -4.92
C GLN A 389 -9.40 -2.49 -5.52
N ARG A 390 -8.44 -1.92 -4.80
CA ARG A 390 -7.79 -0.67 -5.20
C ARG A 390 -6.41 -0.86 -5.81
N TRP A 391 -5.66 -1.86 -5.36
CA TRP A 391 -4.30 -2.13 -5.82
C TRP A 391 -4.20 -3.31 -6.79
N ASN A 392 -5.33 -3.82 -7.24
CA ASN A 392 -5.38 -4.95 -8.17
C ASN A 392 -4.45 -6.11 -7.78
N LEU A 393 -4.41 -6.47 -6.49
CA LEU A 393 -3.50 -7.49 -5.96
C LEU A 393 -3.55 -8.81 -6.75
N ARG A 394 -4.69 -9.11 -7.37
CA ARG A 394 -4.92 -10.31 -8.18
C ARG A 394 -4.31 -10.25 -9.59
N ASP A 395 -3.87 -9.08 -10.07
CA ASP A 395 -3.10 -8.99 -11.32
C ASP A 395 -1.65 -9.38 -11.05
N LEU A 396 -1.23 -10.52 -11.59
CA LEU A 396 0.07 -11.12 -11.26
C LEU A 396 1.25 -10.55 -12.06
N ALA A 397 1.03 -9.58 -12.96
CA ALA A 397 2.04 -8.92 -13.79
C ALA A 397 2.89 -9.82 -14.69
N GLY A 398 2.73 -11.14 -14.63
CA GLY A 398 3.48 -12.13 -15.40
C GLY A 398 3.22 -13.54 -14.93
N ARG A 399 3.93 -14.50 -15.52
CA ARG A 399 3.78 -15.94 -15.24
C ARG A 399 4.95 -16.55 -14.47
N THR A 400 6.01 -15.78 -14.20
CA THR A 400 7.16 -16.22 -13.43
C THR A 400 7.04 -15.80 -11.98
N LEU A 401 7.53 -16.65 -11.05
CA LEU A 401 7.54 -16.32 -9.62
C LEU A 401 8.27 -15.02 -9.33
N ASN A 402 9.34 -14.74 -10.05
CA ASN A 402 10.10 -13.50 -9.93
C ASN A 402 9.22 -12.27 -10.20
N SER A 403 8.52 -12.26 -11.35
CA SER A 403 7.68 -11.10 -11.71
C SER A 403 6.49 -10.93 -10.78
N ILE A 404 5.87 -12.04 -10.37
CA ILE A 404 4.73 -12.05 -9.45
C ILE A 404 5.14 -11.48 -8.09
N GLN A 405 6.24 -12.00 -7.51
CA GLN A 405 6.72 -11.58 -6.20
C GLN A 405 7.21 -10.12 -6.21
N ALA A 406 8.00 -9.73 -7.21
CA ALA A 406 8.50 -8.36 -7.32
C ALA A 406 7.36 -7.35 -7.37
N ARG A 407 6.32 -7.61 -8.16
CA ARG A 407 5.13 -6.75 -8.22
C ARG A 407 4.37 -6.71 -6.90
N ILE A 408 4.04 -7.88 -6.32
CA ILE A 408 3.26 -7.93 -5.07
C ILE A 408 3.98 -7.17 -3.97
N PHE A 409 5.29 -7.38 -3.81
CA PHE A 409 6.05 -6.70 -2.77
C PHE A 409 6.15 -5.19 -3.01
N SER A 410 6.26 -4.76 -4.27
CA SER A 410 6.15 -3.33 -4.61
C SER A 410 4.80 -2.75 -4.19
N VAL A 411 3.71 -3.45 -4.46
CA VAL A 411 2.35 -3.02 -4.06
C VAL A 411 2.24 -2.88 -2.54
N LEU A 412 2.77 -3.82 -1.75
CA LEU A 412 2.74 -3.74 -0.28
C LEU A 412 3.53 -2.54 0.24
N MET A 413 4.71 -2.29 -0.33
CA MET A 413 5.54 -1.13 0.04
C MET A 413 4.85 0.20 -0.32
N LEU A 414 4.23 0.28 -1.49
CA LEU A 414 3.48 1.45 -1.93
C LEU A 414 2.21 1.69 -1.10
N TYR A 415 1.50 0.63 -0.74
CA TYR A 415 0.37 0.73 0.18
C TYR A 415 0.81 1.40 1.49
N ASN A 416 1.90 0.93 2.10
CA ASN A 416 2.43 1.52 3.31
C ASN A 416 2.77 3.00 3.13
N ALA A 417 3.42 3.36 2.02
CA ALA A 417 3.79 4.74 1.71
C ALA A 417 2.57 5.66 1.61
N VAL A 418 1.54 5.23 0.87
CA VAL A 418 0.29 5.99 0.74
C VAL A 418 -0.40 6.14 2.10
N LYS A 419 -0.47 5.07 2.89
CA LYS A 419 -1.08 5.12 4.23
C LYS A 419 -0.31 5.98 5.23
N ILE A 420 1.01 6.11 5.09
CA ILE A 420 1.83 7.02 5.88
C ILE A 420 1.58 8.47 5.46
N LEU A 421 1.50 8.71 4.15
CA LEU A 421 1.20 10.02 3.61
C LEU A 421 -0.18 10.49 4.06
N GLU A 422 -1.21 9.63 3.94
CA GLU A 422 -2.57 9.92 4.43
C GLU A 422 -2.56 10.30 5.93
N MET A 423 -1.79 9.59 6.73
CA MET A 423 -1.64 9.89 8.16
C MET A 423 -0.98 11.25 8.41
N LYS A 424 0.06 11.61 7.63
CA LYS A 424 0.77 12.88 7.76
C LYS A 424 -0.12 14.08 7.42
N TYR A 425 -1.06 13.89 6.50
CA TYR A 425 -1.98 14.92 6.02
C TYR A 425 -3.44 14.61 6.37
N GLU A 426 -3.66 14.13 7.59
CA GLU A 426 -4.96 13.67 8.10
C GLU A 426 -6.09 14.69 7.88
N GLY A 427 -7.21 14.21 7.38
CA GLY A 427 -8.40 15.01 7.08
C GLY A 427 -8.37 15.79 5.77
N LYS A 428 -7.21 16.16 5.20
CA LYS A 428 -7.13 16.82 3.89
C LYS A 428 -7.25 15.81 2.75
N MET A 429 -6.57 14.68 2.87
CA MET A 429 -6.58 13.64 1.83
C MET A 429 -7.93 12.91 1.75
N GLU A 430 -8.58 12.61 2.87
CA GLU A 430 -9.92 12.01 2.88
C GLU A 430 -10.98 12.93 2.22
N LYS A 431 -10.92 14.23 2.51
CA LYS A 431 -11.80 15.20 1.87
C LYS A 431 -11.56 15.30 0.37
N LEU A 432 -10.29 15.21 -0.05
CA LEU A 432 -9.93 15.21 -1.46
C LEU A 432 -10.43 13.94 -2.16
N GLU A 433 -10.18 12.76 -1.59
CA GLU A 433 -10.70 11.49 -2.12
C GLU A 433 -12.21 11.46 -2.23
N LYS A 434 -12.93 11.99 -1.23
CA LYS A 434 -14.39 12.06 -1.26
C LYS A 434 -14.86 12.92 -2.43
N LYS A 435 -14.32 14.12 -2.60
CA LYS A 435 -14.66 15.02 -3.73
C LYS A 435 -14.35 14.39 -5.09
N MET A 436 -13.27 13.62 -5.20
CA MET A 436 -12.87 12.98 -6.45
C MET A 436 -13.77 11.81 -6.80
N ARG A 437 -14.17 11.00 -5.80
CA ARG A 437 -15.18 9.94 -6.00
C ARG A 437 -16.52 10.50 -6.47
N GLU A 438 -16.94 11.62 -5.91
CA GLU A 438 -18.16 12.34 -6.33
C GLU A 438 -18.07 12.82 -7.79
N ARG A 439 -16.86 13.04 -8.32
CA ARG A 439 -16.61 13.41 -9.71
C ARG A 439 -16.34 12.22 -10.64
N GLY A 440 -16.38 10.99 -10.13
CA GLY A 440 -16.06 9.78 -10.90
C GLY A 440 -14.56 9.59 -11.19
N GLU A 441 -13.69 10.31 -10.49
CA GLU A 441 -12.24 10.18 -10.65
C GLU A 441 -11.71 8.97 -9.88
N LEU A 442 -10.77 8.22 -10.51
CA LEU A 442 -10.27 6.94 -9.97
C LEU A 442 -9.38 7.12 -8.71
N SER A 443 -8.68 8.25 -8.59
CA SER A 443 -7.73 8.54 -7.52
C SER A 443 -7.46 10.04 -7.44
N TYR A 444 -7.08 10.53 -6.25
CA TYR A 444 -6.54 11.90 -6.11
C TYR A 444 -5.22 12.12 -6.88
N LEU A 445 -4.64 11.06 -7.41
CA LEU A 445 -3.46 11.09 -8.28
C LEU A 445 -3.84 11.27 -9.76
N SER A 446 -5.12 11.17 -10.12
CA SER A 446 -5.63 11.45 -11.44
C SER A 446 -6.13 12.89 -11.51
N GLY A 447 -5.96 13.52 -12.63
CA GLY A 447 -6.37 14.91 -12.88
C GLY A 447 -5.44 15.59 -13.87
N ALA A 448 -6.00 16.32 -14.84
CA ALA A 448 -5.20 17.00 -15.87
C ALA A 448 -4.27 18.05 -15.25
N ARG A 449 -3.03 18.06 -15.67
CA ARG A 449 -2.01 19.06 -15.35
C ARG A 449 -1.27 19.48 -16.60
N LEU A 450 -0.81 20.72 -16.60
CA LEU A 450 0.07 21.27 -17.61
C LEU A 450 1.49 21.23 -17.07
N ILE A 451 2.41 20.68 -17.86
CA ILE A 451 3.83 20.72 -17.59
C ILE A 451 4.44 21.73 -18.51
N VAL A 452 5.07 22.70 -17.90
CA VAL A 452 5.68 23.82 -18.62
C VAL A 452 7.18 23.71 -18.48
N TYR A 453 7.89 23.68 -19.60
CA TYR A 453 9.34 23.56 -19.67
C TYR A 453 9.96 24.91 -20.07
N GLY A 454 10.95 25.34 -19.30
CA GLY A 454 11.75 26.54 -19.56
C GLY A 454 13.11 26.22 -20.19
N ARG A 455 13.89 27.28 -20.52
CA ARG A 455 15.17 27.17 -21.24
C ARG A 455 16.29 26.46 -20.48
N GLU A 456 16.37 26.61 -19.16
CA GLU A 456 17.50 26.13 -18.35
C GLU A 456 17.32 24.71 -17.78
N ARG A 457 16.48 23.88 -18.45
CA ARG A 457 16.10 22.56 -17.95
C ARG A 457 15.28 22.60 -16.66
N TYR A 458 14.58 23.69 -16.44
CA TYR A 458 13.58 23.78 -15.41
C TYR A 458 12.20 23.41 -15.97
N TYR A 459 11.36 22.81 -15.14
CA TYR A 459 9.97 22.59 -15.44
C TYR A 459 9.08 22.89 -14.25
N GLY A 460 7.85 23.32 -14.52
CA GLY A 460 6.80 23.53 -13.52
C GLY A 460 5.57 22.69 -13.86
N VAL A 461 4.74 22.44 -12.86
CA VAL A 461 3.51 21.65 -13.00
C VAL A 461 2.34 22.48 -12.50
N PHE A 462 1.43 22.81 -13.41
CA PHE A 462 0.33 23.74 -13.15
C PHE A 462 -1.01 23.08 -13.45
N SER A 463 -2.05 23.45 -12.72
CA SER A 463 -3.42 23.24 -13.18
C SER A 463 -3.71 24.16 -14.37
N GLY A 464 -4.74 23.83 -15.16
CA GLY A 464 -5.16 24.71 -16.25
C GLY A 464 -5.52 26.12 -15.77
N VAL A 465 -6.08 26.24 -14.55
CA VAL A 465 -6.44 27.55 -13.95
C VAL A 465 -5.20 28.33 -13.52
N GLU A 466 -4.22 27.67 -12.88
CA GLU A 466 -2.96 28.34 -12.49
C GLU A 466 -2.22 28.85 -13.73
N TYR A 467 -2.07 28.02 -14.76
CA TYR A 467 -1.43 28.42 -16.01
C TYR A 467 -2.17 29.58 -16.69
N ALA A 468 -3.51 29.50 -16.76
CA ALA A 468 -4.31 30.59 -17.35
C ALA A 468 -4.13 31.91 -16.57
N ASN A 469 -4.03 31.86 -15.24
CA ASN A 469 -3.76 33.04 -14.43
C ASN A 469 -2.36 33.63 -14.70
N LEU A 470 -1.34 32.81 -14.88
CA LEU A 470 0.02 33.27 -15.23
C LEU A 470 0.03 33.94 -16.63
N VAL A 471 -0.63 33.34 -17.61
CA VAL A 471 -0.79 33.91 -18.93
C VAL A 471 -1.59 35.24 -18.91
N ALA A 472 -2.61 35.29 -18.03
CA ALA A 472 -3.38 36.54 -17.87
C ALA A 472 -2.51 37.65 -17.24
N GLN A 473 -1.65 37.33 -16.27
CA GLN A 473 -0.68 38.28 -15.70
C GLN A 473 0.31 38.79 -16.76
N TYR A 474 0.85 37.90 -17.61
CA TYR A 474 1.68 38.30 -18.74
C TYR A 474 0.93 39.24 -19.69
N THR A 475 -0.30 38.91 -20.07
CA THR A 475 -1.12 39.72 -20.95
C THR A 475 -1.41 41.10 -20.35
N ALA A 476 -1.75 41.16 -19.04
CA ALA A 476 -1.96 42.41 -18.33
C ALA A 476 -0.68 43.27 -18.26
N LYS A 477 0.48 42.62 -17.95
CA LYS A 477 1.78 43.28 -17.92
C LYS A 477 2.15 43.88 -19.31
N ARG A 478 1.92 43.11 -20.38
CA ARG A 478 2.14 43.58 -21.75
C ARG A 478 1.22 44.73 -22.13
N LYS A 479 -0.10 44.60 -21.89
CA LYS A 479 -1.04 45.69 -22.10
C LYS A 479 -0.67 46.94 -21.32
N SER A 480 -0.29 46.79 -20.04
CA SER A 480 0.16 47.90 -19.21
C SER A 480 1.40 48.58 -19.75
N GLN A 481 2.37 47.84 -20.28
CA GLN A 481 3.57 48.38 -20.92
C GLN A 481 3.26 49.08 -22.24
N GLU A 482 2.37 48.52 -23.05
CA GLU A 482 1.91 49.13 -24.30
C GLU A 482 1.15 50.43 -24.01
N ILE A 483 0.26 50.44 -23.04
CA ILE A 483 -0.48 51.60 -22.55
C ILE A 483 0.50 52.69 -22.03
N ALA A 484 1.49 52.29 -21.23
CA ALA A 484 2.48 53.22 -20.71
C ALA A 484 3.32 53.87 -21.85
N LYS A 485 3.77 53.09 -22.83
CA LYS A 485 4.49 53.60 -24.01
C LYS A 485 3.62 54.52 -24.83
N GLU A 486 2.34 54.21 -25.00
CA GLU A 486 1.41 55.05 -25.76
C GLU A 486 1.10 56.34 -25.01
N LEU A 487 0.89 56.29 -23.69
CA LEU A 487 0.78 57.46 -22.83
C LEU A 487 2.03 58.34 -22.86
N GLU A 488 3.21 57.74 -22.80
CA GLU A 488 4.49 58.47 -22.87
C GLU A 488 4.59 59.23 -24.20
N LYS A 489 4.21 58.61 -25.34
CA LYS A 489 4.16 59.26 -26.64
C LYS A 489 3.13 60.41 -26.69
N ILE A 490 1.99 60.25 -26.03
CA ILE A 490 0.95 61.28 -25.96
C ILE A 490 1.42 62.47 -25.09
N LEU A 491 2.11 62.19 -23.98
CA LEU A 491 2.65 63.22 -23.07
C LEU A 491 3.66 64.15 -23.74
N LEU A 492 4.40 63.63 -24.74
CA LEU A 492 5.38 64.41 -25.53
C LEU A 492 4.73 65.32 -26.60
N GLN A 493 3.42 65.26 -26.79
CA GLN A 493 2.72 66.04 -27.82
C GLN A 493 2.07 67.32 -27.26
N LYS A 494 1.96 68.38 -28.10
CA LYS A 494 1.12 69.55 -27.79
C LYS A 494 -0.34 69.08 -27.68
N GLU A 495 -1.08 69.59 -26.66
CA GLU A 495 -2.47 69.21 -26.31
C GLU A 495 -2.60 67.80 -25.66
N SER A 496 -1.62 67.39 -24.89
CA SER A 496 -1.57 66.07 -24.24
C SER A 496 -2.81 65.77 -23.37
N LYS A 497 -3.39 66.77 -22.68
CA LYS A 497 -4.57 66.55 -21.79
C LYS A 497 -5.79 66.04 -22.54
N LYS A 498 -6.11 66.61 -23.72
CA LYS A 498 -7.24 66.17 -24.55
C LYS A 498 -7.05 64.77 -25.09
N LYS A 499 -5.85 64.47 -25.60
CA LYS A 499 -5.49 63.16 -26.14
C LYS A 499 -5.43 62.06 -25.08
N ILE A 500 -5.03 62.41 -23.85
CA ILE A 500 -5.09 61.47 -22.73
C ILE A 500 -6.54 61.11 -22.39
N ALA A 501 -7.44 62.08 -22.37
CA ALA A 501 -8.85 61.84 -22.11
C ALA A 501 -9.50 60.93 -23.17
N GLU A 502 -9.19 61.17 -24.43
CA GLU A 502 -9.63 60.31 -25.56
C GLU A 502 -9.04 58.91 -25.46
N PHE A 503 -7.78 58.79 -25.11
CA PHE A 503 -7.11 57.50 -24.90
C PHE A 503 -7.71 56.70 -23.71
N ILE A 504 -7.97 57.32 -22.57
CA ILE A 504 -8.62 56.69 -21.43
C ILE A 504 -10.05 56.27 -21.78
N LYS A 505 -10.79 57.05 -22.56
CA LYS A 505 -12.11 56.69 -23.04
C LYS A 505 -12.08 55.43 -23.88
N ARG A 506 -11.14 55.35 -24.85
CA ARG A 506 -10.92 54.16 -25.71
C ARG A 506 -10.61 52.91 -24.89
N LEU A 507 -9.72 53.00 -23.88
CA LEU A 507 -9.37 51.87 -23.02
C LEU A 507 -10.53 51.36 -22.15
N ARG A 508 -11.57 52.16 -21.94
CA ARG A 508 -12.78 51.74 -21.20
C ARG A 508 -13.82 51.08 -22.10
N GLU A 509 -13.70 51.27 -23.41
CA GLU A 509 -14.61 50.72 -24.44
C GLU A 509 -14.04 49.41 -25.00
N GLU A 510 -12.74 49.10 -24.85
CA GLU A 510 -12.06 47.84 -25.13
C GLU A 510 -12.08 46.91 -23.89
#